data_b5af3dd8bcb6320932d52988c85a15f4
#
_entry.id   b5af3dd8bcb6320932d52988c85a15f4
#
_cell.length_a   1.000
_cell.length_b   1.000
_cell.length_c   1.000
_cell.angle_alpha   90.00
_cell.angle_beta   90.00
_cell.angle_gamma   90.00
#
_symmetry.space_group_name_H-M   'P 1'
#
loop_
_entity.id
_entity.type
_entity.pdbx_description
1 polymer ?
#
loop_
_entity_poly.entity_id
_entity_poly.type
_entity_poly.pdbx_seq_one_letter_code
_entity_poly.pdbx_strand_id
1 'polypeptide(L)'
;MFIARQPIFNTEIEVIGYELLYRSGNQSQEYDGVSSEESTASVIIGLFEAGLDNIIEDKYAFINFDGNFIHTDALELIEPDRLIVEMLEDVEVDDLLTDRLKEVKHKGYRIALDDFRESYNDYPLTEYADIIKY
;
A
#
# COMPACT_ATOMS: atom_id res chain seq x y z
N MET A 1 -5.06 -13.96 -13.97
CA MET A 1 -4.52 -12.95 -13.03
C MET A 1 -4.98 -11.57 -13.42
N PHE A 2 -5.40 -10.80 -12.45
CA PHE A 2 -5.80 -9.42 -12.69
C PHE A 2 -5.61 -8.60 -11.43
N ILE A 3 -5.64 -7.28 -11.59
CA ILE A 3 -5.58 -6.34 -10.47
C ILE A 3 -6.98 -5.80 -10.24
N ALA A 4 -7.49 -5.99 -9.04
CA ALA A 4 -8.73 -5.40 -8.60
C ALA A 4 -8.44 -4.04 -7.98
N ARG A 5 -9.33 -3.09 -8.17
CA ARG A 5 -9.21 -1.78 -7.52
C ARG A 5 -10.43 -1.49 -6.69
N GLN A 6 -10.21 -0.81 -5.58
CA GLN A 6 -11.27 -0.38 -4.69
C GLN A 6 -11.08 1.11 -4.40
N PRO A 7 -12.09 1.95 -4.63
CA PRO A 7 -11.90 3.39 -4.39
C PRO A 7 -11.75 3.69 -2.90
N ILE A 8 -10.91 4.66 -2.61
CA ILE A 8 -10.72 5.17 -1.26
C ILE A 8 -11.19 6.61 -1.23
N PHE A 9 -12.07 6.91 -0.29
CA PHE A 9 -12.73 8.21 -0.18
C PHE A 9 -12.16 8.99 1.01
N ASN A 10 -12.11 10.30 0.84
CA ASN A 10 -11.84 11.18 1.98
C ASN A 10 -13.14 11.40 2.78
N THR A 11 -13.08 12.24 3.81
CA THR A 11 -14.25 12.53 4.66
C THR A 11 -15.35 13.30 3.92
N GLU A 12 -15.05 13.87 2.77
CA GLU A 12 -16.01 14.58 1.93
C GLU A 12 -16.59 13.69 0.82
N ILE A 13 -16.30 12.40 0.88
CA ILE A 13 -16.78 11.38 -0.07
C ILE A 13 -16.24 11.61 -1.49
N GLU A 14 -15.03 12.15 -1.57
CA GLU A 14 -14.33 12.28 -2.85
C GLU A 14 -13.29 11.16 -2.96
N VAL A 15 -13.15 10.59 -4.16
CA VAL A 15 -12.17 9.54 -4.40
C VAL A 15 -10.78 10.17 -4.43
N ILE A 16 -9.91 9.74 -3.52
CA ILE A 16 -8.53 10.20 -3.47
C ILE A 16 -7.57 9.22 -4.10
N GLY A 17 -7.97 7.96 -4.19
CA GLY A 17 -7.13 6.93 -4.77
C GLY A 17 -7.84 5.60 -4.85
N TYR A 18 -7.10 4.59 -5.26
CA TYR A 18 -7.61 3.23 -5.37
C TYR A 18 -6.67 2.28 -4.67
N GLU A 19 -7.23 1.45 -3.80
CA GLU A 19 -6.48 0.33 -3.25
C GLU A 19 -6.37 -0.74 -4.33
N LEU A 20 -5.15 -1.22 -4.57
CA LEU A 20 -4.88 -2.18 -5.62
C LEU A 20 -4.57 -3.53 -4.99
N LEU A 21 -5.29 -4.53 -5.46
CA LEU A 21 -5.22 -5.88 -4.90
C LEU A 21 -4.97 -6.87 -6.02
N TYR A 22 -4.06 -7.80 -5.76
CA TYR A 22 -3.79 -8.89 -6.70
C TYR A 22 -4.86 -9.97 -6.56
N ARG A 23 -5.37 -10.43 -7.70
CA ARG A 23 -6.30 -11.56 -7.77
C ARG A 23 -5.74 -12.59 -8.73
N SER A 24 -5.77 -13.85 -8.34
CA SER A 24 -5.20 -14.93 -9.14
C SER A 24 -6.02 -15.29 -10.37
N GLY A 25 -7.22 -14.79 -10.47
CA GLY A 25 -8.14 -15.15 -11.54
C GLY A 25 -9.14 -16.22 -11.14
N ASN A 26 -8.96 -16.87 -10.03
CA ASN A 26 -9.97 -17.71 -9.40
C ASN A 26 -11.07 -16.85 -8.85
N GLN A 27 -12.22 -17.42 -8.60
CA GLN A 27 -13.30 -16.68 -7.99
C GLN A 27 -13.25 -16.70 -6.46
N SER A 28 -12.21 -17.27 -5.92
CA SER A 28 -12.01 -17.32 -4.49
C SER A 28 -11.80 -15.93 -3.92
N GLN A 29 -12.48 -15.63 -2.85
CA GLN A 29 -12.29 -14.40 -2.10
C GLN A 29 -11.17 -14.55 -1.07
N GLU A 30 -10.70 -15.75 -0.89
CA GLU A 30 -9.72 -16.06 0.13
C GLU A 30 -8.31 -15.95 -0.44
N TYR A 31 -7.37 -15.94 0.46
CA TYR A 31 -5.95 -15.99 0.15
C TYR A 31 -5.66 -17.32 -0.55
N ASP A 32 -5.12 -17.25 -1.73
CA ASP A 32 -4.94 -18.43 -2.59
C ASP A 32 -3.53 -19.00 -2.53
N GLY A 33 -2.80 -18.73 -1.45
CA GLY A 33 -1.44 -19.24 -1.26
C GLY A 33 -0.35 -18.32 -1.76
N VAL A 34 -0.71 -17.21 -2.37
CA VAL A 34 0.27 -16.21 -2.80
C VAL A 34 0.70 -15.38 -1.59
N SER A 35 1.99 -15.24 -1.35
CA SER A 35 2.50 -14.46 -0.23
C SER A 35 2.18 -12.98 -0.42
N SER A 36 2.21 -12.22 0.68
CA SER A 36 2.02 -10.76 0.62
C SER A 36 3.05 -10.11 -0.28
N GLU A 37 4.30 -10.57 -0.21
CA GLU A 37 5.37 -10.05 -1.04
C GLU A 37 5.13 -10.34 -2.51
N GLU A 38 4.69 -11.56 -2.85
CA GLU A 38 4.37 -11.93 -4.22
C GLU A 38 3.19 -11.13 -4.75
N SER A 39 2.17 -10.91 -3.91
CA SER A 39 1.01 -10.11 -4.28
C SER A 39 1.41 -8.68 -4.60
N THR A 40 2.25 -8.07 -3.77
CA THR A 40 2.70 -6.70 -3.98
C THR A 40 3.52 -6.60 -5.26
N ALA A 41 4.43 -7.54 -5.47
CA ALA A 41 5.24 -7.56 -6.69
C ALA A 41 4.36 -7.70 -7.94
N SER A 42 3.34 -8.56 -7.88
CA SER A 42 2.42 -8.76 -9.00
C SER A 42 1.61 -7.51 -9.31
N VAL A 43 1.19 -6.79 -8.29
CA VAL A 43 0.48 -5.52 -8.49
C VAL A 43 1.37 -4.52 -9.22
N ILE A 44 2.61 -4.37 -8.78
CA ILE A 44 3.53 -3.41 -9.38
C ILE A 44 3.81 -3.77 -10.84
N ILE A 45 4.06 -5.05 -11.12
CA ILE A 45 4.29 -5.52 -12.50
C ILE A 45 3.07 -5.24 -13.36
N GLY A 46 1.88 -5.56 -12.84
CA GLY A 46 0.64 -5.33 -13.57
C GLY A 46 0.39 -3.87 -13.88
N LEU A 47 0.78 -2.97 -12.98
CA LEU A 47 0.66 -1.55 -13.22
C LEU A 47 1.52 -1.10 -14.41
N PHE A 48 2.74 -1.64 -14.53
CA PHE A 48 3.59 -1.33 -15.66
C PHE A 48 3.03 -1.88 -16.96
N GLU A 49 2.49 -3.09 -16.93
CA GLU A 49 1.93 -3.70 -18.13
C GLU A 49 0.67 -2.99 -18.63
N ALA A 50 -0.21 -2.60 -17.71
CA ALA A 50 -1.48 -1.99 -18.05
C ALA A 50 -1.39 -0.47 -18.22
N GLY A 51 -0.37 0.14 -17.65
CA GLY A 51 -0.25 1.59 -17.58
C GLY A 51 -0.93 2.14 -16.33
N LEU A 52 -0.18 2.88 -15.53
CA LEU A 52 -0.65 3.38 -14.25
C LEU A 52 -1.92 4.23 -14.42
N ASP A 53 -1.91 5.17 -15.37
CA ASP A 53 -3.03 6.07 -15.57
C ASP A 53 -4.31 5.35 -16.00
N ASN A 54 -4.17 4.18 -16.62
CA ASN A 54 -5.33 3.39 -17.02
C ASN A 54 -6.03 2.74 -15.83
N ILE A 55 -5.32 2.58 -14.74
CA ILE A 55 -5.86 1.90 -13.55
C ILE A 55 -6.32 2.91 -12.50
N ILE A 56 -5.53 3.93 -12.24
CA ILE A 56 -5.83 4.86 -11.14
C ILE A 56 -6.21 6.27 -11.61
N GLU A 57 -6.24 6.49 -12.91
CA GLU A 57 -6.57 7.80 -13.47
C GLU A 57 -5.55 8.84 -12.98
N ASP A 58 -6.00 9.94 -12.42
CA ASP A 58 -5.12 10.97 -11.85
C ASP A 58 -5.00 10.88 -10.33
N LYS A 59 -5.43 9.74 -9.75
CA LYS A 59 -5.49 9.55 -8.31
C LYS A 59 -4.23 8.80 -7.81
N TYR A 60 -4.25 8.44 -6.53
CA TYR A 60 -3.16 7.67 -5.93
C TYR A 60 -3.40 6.18 -6.02
N ALA A 61 -2.32 5.43 -6.13
CA ALA A 61 -2.34 3.98 -5.92
C ALA A 61 -2.03 3.71 -4.45
N PHE A 62 -2.92 3.02 -3.76
CA PHE A 62 -2.68 2.55 -2.41
C PHE A 62 -2.26 1.08 -2.51
N ILE A 63 -1.03 0.78 -2.15
CA ILE A 63 -0.48 -0.57 -2.28
C ILE A 63 0.04 -1.04 -0.93
N ASN A 64 -0.36 -2.26 -0.54
CA ASN A 64 0.08 -2.87 0.71
C ASN A 64 1.51 -3.39 0.60
N PHE A 65 2.34 -2.99 1.52
CA PHE A 65 3.71 -3.48 1.64
C PHE A 65 3.85 -4.20 2.99
N ASP A 66 4.40 -5.40 2.96
CA ASP A 66 4.69 -6.11 4.22
C ASP A 66 6.06 -5.66 4.76
N GLY A 67 6.41 -6.22 5.92
CA GLY A 67 7.64 -5.84 6.60
C GLY A 67 8.91 -6.25 5.87
N ASN A 68 8.81 -7.14 4.89
CA ASN A 68 9.97 -7.54 4.09
C ASN A 68 10.06 -6.72 2.80
N PHE A 69 8.95 -6.60 2.08
CA PHE A 69 8.95 -5.95 0.78
C PHE A 69 9.21 -4.46 0.87
N ILE A 70 8.87 -3.83 2.01
CA ILE A 70 9.12 -2.41 2.23
C ILE A 70 10.61 -2.07 2.15
N HIS A 71 11.47 -3.04 2.40
CA HIS A 71 12.93 -2.82 2.35
C HIS A 71 13.51 -2.96 0.94
N THR A 72 12.71 -3.33 -0.04
CA THR A 72 13.20 -3.45 -1.41
C THR A 72 13.09 -2.12 -2.15
N ASP A 73 13.77 -2.03 -3.28
CA ASP A 73 13.71 -0.83 -4.12
C ASP A 73 12.47 -0.81 -5.02
N ALA A 74 11.62 -1.83 -4.92
CA ALA A 74 10.47 -1.94 -5.80
C ALA A 74 9.50 -0.77 -5.68
N LEU A 75 9.35 -0.21 -4.49
CA LEU A 75 8.44 0.92 -4.32
C LEU A 75 8.88 2.15 -5.12
N GLU A 76 10.17 2.28 -5.37
CA GLU A 76 10.70 3.41 -6.12
C GLU A 76 10.41 3.35 -7.61
N LEU A 77 9.86 2.23 -8.09
CA LEU A 77 9.38 2.13 -9.46
C LEU A 77 8.14 2.98 -9.71
N ILE A 78 7.46 3.40 -8.65
CA ILE A 78 6.31 4.30 -8.74
C ILE A 78 6.67 5.61 -8.07
N GLU A 79 6.39 6.71 -8.72
CA GLU A 79 6.76 8.03 -8.19
C GLU A 79 5.99 8.37 -6.92
N PRO A 80 6.59 9.18 -6.02
CA PRO A 80 5.95 9.51 -4.75
C PRO A 80 4.62 10.22 -4.87
N ASP A 81 4.39 10.96 -5.94
CA ASP A 81 3.14 11.68 -6.13
C ASP A 81 2.02 10.79 -6.67
N ARG A 82 2.29 9.51 -6.90
CA ARG A 82 1.31 8.55 -7.40
C ARG A 82 1.11 7.35 -6.47
N LEU A 83 1.92 7.21 -5.42
CA LEU A 83 1.89 6.03 -4.56
C LEU A 83 1.68 6.42 -3.10
N ILE A 84 0.75 5.74 -2.45
CA ILE A 84 0.63 5.76 -1.00
C ILE A 84 0.97 4.37 -0.50
N VAL A 85 1.96 4.28 0.36
CA VAL A 85 2.45 3.02 0.92
C VAL A 85 1.56 2.64 2.10
N GLU A 86 0.83 1.53 2.00
CA GLU A 86 0.01 1.03 3.09
C GLU A 86 0.76 -0.01 3.89
N MET A 87 0.69 0.13 5.22
CA MET A 87 1.23 -0.86 6.14
C MET A 87 0.08 -1.44 6.95
N LEU A 88 0.07 -2.77 7.10
CA LEU A 88 -0.93 -3.43 7.92
C LEU A 88 -0.59 -3.27 9.40
N GLU A 89 -1.60 -3.30 10.26
CA GLU A 89 -1.40 -3.11 11.70
C GLU A 89 -0.59 -4.21 12.36
N ASP A 90 -0.53 -5.39 11.74
CA ASP A 90 0.17 -6.55 12.30
C ASP A 90 1.63 -6.63 11.90
N VAL A 91 2.17 -5.62 11.24
CA VAL A 91 3.58 -5.58 10.88
C VAL A 91 4.42 -5.49 12.15
N GLU A 92 5.44 -6.32 12.24
CA GLU A 92 6.38 -6.28 13.35
C GLU A 92 7.23 -5.03 13.27
N VAL A 93 7.22 -4.23 14.35
CA VAL A 93 7.92 -2.94 14.37
C VAL A 93 9.28 -3.12 15.03
N ASP A 94 10.34 -2.84 14.28
CA ASP A 94 11.71 -2.84 14.77
C ASP A 94 12.44 -1.60 14.25
N ASP A 95 13.71 -1.46 14.63
CA ASP A 95 14.49 -0.29 14.24
C ASP A 95 14.75 -0.24 12.74
N LEU A 96 14.89 -1.41 12.09
CA LEU A 96 15.08 -1.45 10.65
C LEU A 96 13.85 -0.92 9.93
N LEU A 97 12.67 -1.30 10.39
CA LEU A 97 11.43 -0.82 9.80
C LEU A 97 11.27 0.68 9.98
N THR A 98 11.47 1.19 11.20
CA THR A 98 11.29 2.61 11.44
C THR A 98 12.31 3.45 10.66
N ASP A 99 13.53 2.98 10.54
CA ASP A 99 14.54 3.66 9.72
C ASP A 99 14.15 3.68 8.25
N ARG A 100 13.61 2.56 7.75
CA ARG A 100 13.14 2.49 6.36
C ARG A 100 11.96 3.43 6.13
N LEU A 101 11.02 3.51 7.07
CA LEU A 101 9.88 4.41 6.93
C LEU A 101 10.31 5.88 6.92
N LYS A 102 11.31 6.24 7.72
CA LYS A 102 11.88 7.58 7.66
C LYS A 102 12.47 7.87 6.29
N GLU A 103 13.18 6.90 5.71
CA GLU A 103 13.77 7.03 4.39
C GLU A 103 12.68 7.18 3.33
N VAL A 104 11.64 6.35 3.40
CA VAL A 104 10.53 6.40 2.46
C VAL A 104 9.83 7.77 2.52
N LYS A 105 9.60 8.29 3.71
CA LYS A 105 8.99 9.61 3.87
C LYS A 105 9.92 10.72 3.36
N HIS A 106 11.21 10.58 3.60
CA HIS A 106 12.17 11.56 3.12
C HIS A 106 12.19 11.62 1.60
N LYS A 107 11.91 10.51 0.94
CA LYS A 107 11.82 10.46 -0.53
C LYS A 107 10.50 11.02 -1.07
N GLY A 108 9.60 11.43 -0.19
CA GLY A 108 8.36 12.07 -0.59
C GLY A 108 7.12 11.19 -0.57
N TYR A 109 7.26 9.91 -0.21
CA TYR A 109 6.12 9.00 -0.17
C TYR A 109 5.28 9.25 1.07
N ARG A 110 3.97 9.03 0.93
CA ARG A 110 3.03 9.06 2.04
C ARG A 110 2.77 7.66 2.52
N ILE A 111 2.51 7.53 3.81
CA ILE A 111 2.27 6.24 4.45
C ILE A 111 0.86 6.23 5.01
N ALA A 112 0.12 5.15 4.74
CA ALA A 112 -1.20 4.91 5.29
C ALA A 112 -1.14 3.68 6.19
N LEU A 113 -1.87 3.71 7.29
CA LEU A 113 -2.09 2.53 8.14
C LEU A 113 -3.46 1.98 7.83
N ASP A 114 -3.49 0.69 7.51
CA ASP A 114 -4.71 0.02 7.07
C ASP A 114 -5.32 -0.77 8.21
N ASP A 115 -6.66 -0.80 8.24
CA ASP A 115 -7.45 -1.63 9.15
C ASP A 115 -7.06 -1.47 10.61
N PHE A 116 -6.80 -0.23 11.02
CA PHE A 116 -6.30 0.07 12.34
C PHE A 116 -7.43 0.04 13.36
N ARG A 117 -7.30 -0.78 14.39
CA ARG A 117 -8.35 -0.98 15.40
C ARG A 117 -7.91 -0.67 16.82
N GLU A 118 -6.61 -0.51 17.04
CA GLU A 118 -6.05 -0.23 18.34
C GLU A 118 -6.04 1.26 18.63
N SER A 119 -5.62 1.63 19.82
CA SER A 119 -5.40 3.03 20.15
C SER A 119 -4.25 3.57 19.30
N TYR A 120 -4.50 4.63 18.57
CA TYR A 120 -3.50 5.23 17.71
C TYR A 120 -2.28 5.70 18.48
N ASN A 121 -2.47 6.14 19.69
CA ASN A 121 -1.37 6.68 20.49
C ASN A 121 -0.36 5.64 20.93
N ASP A 122 -0.80 4.38 20.97
CA ASP A 122 0.04 3.28 21.44
C ASP A 122 0.76 2.53 20.33
N TYR A 123 0.37 2.78 19.08
CA TYR A 123 0.97 2.06 17.97
C TYR A 123 2.18 2.81 17.44
N PRO A 124 3.37 2.18 17.43
CA PRO A 124 4.62 2.89 17.10
C PRO A 124 4.65 3.52 15.72
N LEU A 125 3.92 2.97 14.74
CA LEU A 125 3.96 3.50 13.39
C LEU A 125 3.05 4.73 13.20
N THR A 126 2.24 5.08 14.20
CA THR A 126 1.31 6.20 14.06
C THR A 126 2.02 7.50 13.74
N GLU A 127 3.21 7.70 14.28
CA GLU A 127 3.95 8.95 14.05
C GLU A 127 4.41 9.08 12.59
N TYR A 128 4.47 7.97 11.84
CA TYR A 128 4.88 8.00 10.43
C TYR A 128 3.70 8.05 9.48
N ALA A 129 2.48 7.92 9.99
CA ALA A 129 1.30 7.83 9.15
C ALA A 129 0.85 9.21 8.69
N ASP A 130 0.56 9.32 7.41
CA ASP A 130 -0.10 10.49 6.84
C ASP A 130 -1.61 10.25 6.74
N ILE A 131 -2.01 8.99 6.64
CA ILE A 131 -3.41 8.58 6.46
C ILE A 131 -3.67 7.39 7.36
N ILE A 132 -4.81 7.40 8.02
CA ILE A 132 -5.29 6.23 8.76
C ILE A 132 -6.61 5.80 8.11
N LYS A 133 -6.66 4.56 7.66
CA LYS A 133 -7.84 3.99 7.02
C LYS A 133 -8.65 3.21 8.04
N TYR A 134 -9.92 3.38 8.00
CA TYR A 134 -10.85 2.65 8.85
C TYR A 134 -11.59 1.57 8.07
#